data_10350cc96972a4eb8f47811e0589d111
#
_entry.id   10350cc96972a4eb8f47811e0589d111
#
_cell.length_a   1.000
_cell.length_b   1.000
_cell.length_c   1.000
_cell.angle_alpha   90.00
_cell.angle_beta   90.00
_cell.angle_gamma   90.00
#
_symmetry.space_group_name_H-M   'P 1'
#
loop_
_entity.id
_entity.type
_entity.pdbx_description
1 polymer ?
#
loop_
_entity_poly.entity_id
_entity_poly.type
_entity_poly.pdbx_seq_one_letter_code
_entity_poly.pdbx_strand_id
1 'polypeptide(L)'
;MPVPVTVKCRIGIDDQDSEADLERFVSAVAGAGCRTFMVHARKAWLHGLSPKENREVPPLDYGRVYRLKAAHPELEIIINGGIASLDEAEAHLAQVDGVALGRAAYQNPYLLAEVDRRLLGDSSPPRSRHTVMEALLPYADRHIKAGGRLNNIARHILGLYHGRPRARAFRRHLSEHAPRGGADIRVLEEALQLVDGPRLASLLAAE
;
A
#
# COMPACT_ATOMS: atom_id res chain seq x y z
N MET A 1 -17.23 -14.49 -18.32
CA MET A 1 -17.62 -14.00 -16.97
C MET A 1 -17.49 -12.49 -16.99
N PRO A 2 -18.46 -11.73 -16.50
CA PRO A 2 -18.30 -10.28 -16.37
C PRO A 2 -17.18 -9.98 -15.36
N VAL A 3 -16.24 -9.10 -15.75
CA VAL A 3 -15.19 -8.61 -14.86
C VAL A 3 -15.77 -7.48 -14.02
N PRO A 4 -15.63 -7.48 -12.68
CA PRO A 4 -16.06 -6.36 -11.85
C PRO A 4 -15.36 -5.06 -12.27
N VAL A 5 -16.11 -3.98 -12.39
CA VAL A 5 -15.59 -2.65 -12.67
C VAL A 5 -15.82 -1.78 -11.43
N THR A 6 -14.76 -1.17 -10.93
CA THR A 6 -14.79 -0.26 -9.79
C THR A 6 -14.39 1.14 -10.22
N VAL A 7 -14.88 2.15 -9.51
CA VAL A 7 -14.52 3.55 -9.76
C VAL A 7 -13.70 4.12 -8.63
N LYS A 8 -12.55 4.71 -8.96
CA LYS A 8 -11.75 5.48 -8.01
C LYS A 8 -11.91 6.98 -8.30
N CYS A 9 -12.44 7.72 -7.34
CA CYS A 9 -12.68 9.16 -7.47
C CYS A 9 -12.12 9.94 -6.26
N ARG A 10 -12.29 11.25 -6.30
CA ARG A 10 -12.11 12.19 -5.19
C ARG A 10 -13.45 12.76 -4.76
N ILE A 11 -13.48 13.40 -3.58
CA ILE A 11 -14.70 14.03 -3.05
C ILE A 11 -15.11 15.32 -3.78
N GLY A 12 -14.31 15.80 -4.72
CA GLY A 12 -14.58 17.00 -5.52
C GLY A 12 -13.36 17.42 -6.32
N ILE A 13 -13.55 18.44 -7.14
CA ILE A 13 -12.53 19.02 -8.02
C ILE A 13 -12.77 20.52 -8.15
N ASP A 14 -11.77 21.34 -7.84
CA ASP A 14 -11.84 22.81 -7.88
C ASP A 14 -13.13 23.35 -7.21
N ASP A 15 -14.01 23.99 -7.97
CA ASP A 15 -15.28 24.56 -7.48
C ASP A 15 -16.43 23.54 -7.44
N GLN A 16 -16.28 22.37 -8.07
CA GLN A 16 -17.23 21.25 -7.99
C GLN A 16 -16.92 20.40 -6.77
N ASP A 17 -17.17 20.91 -5.58
CA ASP A 17 -16.82 20.24 -4.32
C ASP A 17 -17.96 20.19 -3.30
N SER A 18 -19.19 20.43 -3.74
CA SER A 18 -20.37 20.25 -2.89
C SER A 18 -20.68 18.77 -2.65
N GLU A 19 -21.42 18.47 -1.59
CA GLU A 19 -21.94 17.11 -1.36
C GLU A 19 -22.85 16.66 -2.49
N ALA A 20 -23.66 17.58 -3.02
CA ALA A 20 -24.55 17.31 -4.14
C ALA A 20 -23.80 16.95 -5.44
N ASP A 21 -22.61 17.50 -5.67
CA ASP A 21 -21.79 17.14 -6.84
C ASP A 21 -21.26 15.72 -6.73
N LEU A 22 -20.75 15.34 -5.55
CA LEU A 22 -20.28 13.98 -5.29
C LEU A 22 -21.44 12.98 -5.39
N GLU A 23 -22.56 13.29 -4.78
CA GLU A 23 -23.79 12.48 -4.79
C GLU A 23 -24.28 12.23 -6.23
N ARG A 24 -24.38 13.27 -7.03
CA ARG A 24 -24.80 13.21 -8.42
C ARG A 24 -23.87 12.34 -9.26
N PHE A 25 -22.56 12.47 -9.05
CA PHE A 25 -21.57 11.65 -9.73
C PHE A 25 -21.71 10.17 -9.35
N VAL A 26 -21.77 9.87 -8.06
CA VAL A 26 -21.88 8.48 -7.57
C VAL A 26 -23.18 7.84 -8.02
N SER A 27 -24.32 8.55 -7.89
CA SER A 27 -25.64 8.06 -8.32
C SER A 27 -25.68 7.76 -9.82
N ALA A 28 -25.11 8.65 -10.66
CA ALA A 28 -25.08 8.44 -12.11
C ALA A 28 -24.26 7.19 -12.48
N VAL A 29 -23.10 7.00 -11.88
CA VAL A 29 -22.22 5.86 -12.14
C VAL A 29 -22.80 4.57 -11.55
N ALA A 30 -23.42 4.63 -10.38
CA ALA A 30 -24.14 3.50 -9.77
C ALA A 30 -25.36 3.08 -10.62
N GLY A 31 -26.09 4.04 -11.17
CA GLY A 31 -27.19 3.80 -12.10
C GLY A 31 -26.75 3.08 -13.39
N ALA A 32 -25.49 3.26 -13.82
CA ALA A 32 -24.89 2.53 -14.92
C ALA A 32 -24.37 1.11 -14.52
N GLY A 33 -24.54 0.71 -13.26
CA GLY A 33 -24.23 -0.65 -12.78
C GLY A 33 -22.95 -0.79 -11.95
N CYS A 34 -22.19 0.28 -11.68
CA CYS A 34 -21.05 0.23 -10.78
C CYS A 34 -21.52 0.09 -9.32
N ARG A 35 -20.91 -0.81 -8.55
CA ARG A 35 -21.29 -1.06 -7.15
C ARG A 35 -20.19 -0.72 -6.16
N THR A 36 -18.94 -0.59 -6.59
CA THR A 36 -17.78 -0.39 -5.72
C THR A 36 -17.08 0.92 -6.06
N PHE A 37 -16.95 1.79 -5.07
CA PHE A 37 -16.32 3.10 -5.20
C PHE A 37 -15.17 3.26 -4.21
N MET A 38 -13.97 3.55 -4.71
CA MET A 38 -12.84 3.95 -3.89
C MET A 38 -12.75 5.48 -3.86
N VAL A 39 -13.10 6.07 -2.73
CA VAL A 39 -13.23 7.52 -2.59
C VAL A 39 -12.04 8.10 -1.82
N HIS A 40 -11.24 8.92 -2.49
CA HIS A 40 -10.17 9.67 -1.84
C HIS A 40 -10.77 10.89 -1.13
N ALA A 41 -10.66 10.92 0.19
CA ALA A 41 -11.24 11.95 1.07
C ALA A 41 -10.56 13.33 0.95
N ARG A 42 -10.09 13.69 -0.24
CA ARG A 42 -9.55 15.01 -0.61
C ARG A 42 -10.13 15.45 -1.93
N LYS A 43 -10.42 16.74 -2.08
CA LYS A 43 -10.70 17.30 -3.40
C LYS A 43 -9.41 17.43 -4.22
N ALA A 44 -9.54 17.57 -5.53
CA ALA A 44 -8.44 17.93 -6.41
C ALA A 44 -8.43 19.43 -6.68
N TRP A 45 -7.26 20.05 -6.65
CA TRP A 45 -7.05 21.38 -7.18
C TRP A 45 -6.22 21.25 -8.45
N LEU A 46 -6.81 21.58 -9.61
CA LEU A 46 -6.16 21.41 -10.91
C LEU A 46 -5.12 22.48 -11.17
N HIS A 47 -5.33 23.67 -10.60
CA HIS A 47 -4.46 24.81 -10.77
C HIS A 47 -3.57 25.05 -9.56
N GLY A 48 -2.29 25.35 -9.80
CA GLY A 48 -1.36 25.78 -8.77
C GLY A 48 -0.70 24.69 -7.93
N LEU A 49 -1.08 23.40 -8.07
CA LEU A 49 -0.50 22.30 -7.34
C LEU A 49 0.03 21.18 -8.26
N SER A 50 1.21 20.70 -7.95
CA SER A 50 1.72 19.46 -8.54
C SER A 50 0.88 18.24 -8.10
N PRO A 51 0.98 17.10 -8.80
CA PRO A 51 0.32 15.86 -8.38
C PRO A 51 0.71 15.38 -6.97
N LYS A 52 1.92 15.72 -6.49
CA LYS A 52 2.37 15.41 -5.13
C LYS A 52 1.66 16.29 -4.12
N GLU A 53 1.65 17.60 -4.34
CA GLU A 53 0.98 18.57 -3.48
C GLU A 53 -0.53 18.33 -3.40
N ASN A 54 -1.17 17.93 -4.50
CA ASN A 54 -2.59 17.53 -4.52
C ASN A 54 -2.93 16.32 -3.62
N ARG A 55 -1.93 15.59 -3.14
CA ARG A 55 -2.11 14.50 -2.16
C ARG A 55 -1.86 14.95 -0.73
N GLU A 56 -1.42 16.17 -0.52
CA GLU A 56 -0.98 16.65 0.79
C GLU A 56 -1.68 17.96 1.20
N VAL A 57 -1.77 18.92 0.29
CA VAL A 57 -2.25 20.28 0.58
C VAL A 57 -3.77 20.37 0.76
N PRO A 58 -4.64 19.84 -0.14
CA PRO A 58 -6.07 19.92 0.11
C PRO A 58 -6.43 19.16 1.40
N PRO A 59 -7.32 19.72 2.25
CA PRO A 59 -7.68 19.09 3.51
C PRO A 59 -8.37 17.74 3.30
N LEU A 60 -8.22 16.83 4.26
CA LEU A 60 -8.98 15.59 4.34
C LEU A 60 -10.38 15.87 4.90
N ASP A 61 -11.40 15.30 4.28
CA ASP A 61 -12.78 15.30 4.77
C ASP A 61 -13.32 13.86 4.75
N TYR A 62 -13.01 13.12 5.77
CA TYR A 62 -13.51 11.75 5.96
C TYR A 62 -15.03 11.73 6.20
N GLY A 63 -15.55 12.76 6.90
CA GLY A 63 -16.98 12.89 7.18
C GLY A 63 -17.84 12.88 5.92
N ARG A 64 -17.36 13.49 4.83
CA ARG A 64 -18.07 13.48 3.53
C ARG A 64 -18.18 12.06 2.96
N VAL A 65 -17.13 11.24 3.11
CA VAL A 65 -17.16 9.83 2.65
C VAL A 65 -18.11 9.00 3.51
N TYR A 66 -18.16 9.25 4.81
CA TYR A 66 -19.11 8.56 5.70
C TYR A 66 -20.57 8.92 5.38
N ARG A 67 -20.86 10.19 5.13
CA ARG A 67 -22.20 10.63 4.71
C ARG A 67 -22.59 10.01 3.36
N LEU A 68 -21.65 9.92 2.42
CA LEU A 68 -21.88 9.20 1.16
C LEU A 68 -22.24 7.73 1.40
N LYS A 69 -21.53 7.02 2.28
CA LYS A 69 -21.88 5.63 2.64
C LYS A 69 -23.25 5.54 3.28
N ALA A 70 -23.57 6.45 4.18
CA ALA A 70 -24.89 6.49 4.83
C ALA A 70 -26.04 6.74 3.84
N ALA A 71 -25.81 7.57 2.81
CA ALA A 71 -26.77 7.84 1.75
C ALA A 71 -26.93 6.67 0.75
N HIS A 72 -25.88 5.85 0.59
CA HIS A 72 -25.83 4.69 -0.32
C HIS A 72 -25.45 3.42 0.41
N PRO A 73 -26.26 2.90 1.33
CA PRO A 73 -25.94 1.70 2.09
C PRO A 73 -25.74 0.44 1.22
N GLU A 74 -26.33 0.41 0.03
CA GLU A 74 -26.24 -0.67 -0.95
C GLU A 74 -24.95 -0.67 -1.78
N LEU A 75 -24.17 0.42 -1.76
CA LEU A 75 -22.90 0.54 -2.47
C LEU A 75 -21.74 0.16 -1.54
N GLU A 76 -20.72 -0.48 -2.10
CA GLU A 76 -19.45 -0.72 -1.44
C GLU A 76 -18.57 0.54 -1.54
N ILE A 77 -18.40 1.22 -0.42
CA ILE A 77 -17.61 2.45 -0.32
C ILE A 77 -16.29 2.16 0.39
N ILE A 78 -15.20 2.32 -0.34
CA ILE A 78 -13.83 2.13 0.14
C ILE A 78 -13.20 3.52 0.34
N ILE A 79 -12.83 3.84 1.58
CA ILE A 79 -12.18 5.12 1.89
C ILE A 79 -10.68 5.09 1.57
N ASN A 80 -10.16 6.20 1.07
CA ASN A 80 -8.74 6.40 0.81
C ASN A 80 -8.31 7.81 1.20
N GLY A 81 -7.06 8.00 1.55
CA GLY A 81 -6.44 9.31 1.79
C GLY A 81 -5.87 9.49 3.18
N GLY A 82 -4.57 9.70 3.28
CA GLY A 82 -3.87 10.00 4.54
C GLY A 82 -3.70 8.84 5.52
N ILE A 83 -4.44 7.76 5.40
CA ILE A 83 -4.46 6.63 6.33
C ILE A 83 -3.08 5.97 6.38
N ALA A 84 -2.46 5.95 7.57
CA ALA A 84 -1.07 5.58 7.76
C ALA A 84 -0.85 4.37 8.69
N SER A 85 -1.88 3.92 9.41
CA SER A 85 -1.81 2.80 10.34
C SER A 85 -3.02 1.86 10.21
N LEU A 86 -2.92 0.68 10.80
CA LEU A 86 -4.07 -0.24 10.90
C LEU A 86 -5.08 0.23 11.94
N ASP A 87 -4.66 0.96 12.98
CA ASP A 87 -5.58 1.53 13.97
C ASP A 87 -6.50 2.58 13.31
N GLU A 88 -5.94 3.44 12.45
CA GLU A 88 -6.74 4.35 11.63
C GLU A 88 -7.65 3.57 10.65
N ALA A 89 -7.15 2.51 10.03
CA ALA A 89 -7.94 1.68 9.13
C ALA A 89 -9.14 1.04 9.86
N GLU A 90 -8.95 0.49 11.05
CA GLU A 90 -10.02 -0.08 11.88
C GLU A 90 -11.07 0.97 12.26
N ALA A 91 -10.62 2.18 12.63
CA ALA A 91 -11.55 3.27 12.95
C ALA A 91 -12.42 3.67 11.73
N HIS A 92 -11.85 3.65 10.53
CA HIS A 92 -12.60 3.91 9.29
C HIS A 92 -13.57 2.78 8.95
N LEU A 93 -13.19 1.51 9.16
CA LEU A 93 -14.03 0.35 8.87
C LEU A 93 -15.32 0.31 9.69
N ALA A 94 -15.40 1.05 10.80
CA ALA A 94 -16.63 1.25 11.54
C ALA A 94 -17.68 2.12 10.78
N GLN A 95 -17.28 2.80 9.70
CA GLN A 95 -18.12 3.78 8.99
C GLN A 95 -18.28 3.46 7.49
N VAL A 96 -17.42 2.62 6.92
CA VAL A 96 -17.39 2.28 5.48
C VAL A 96 -17.04 0.81 5.28
N ASP A 97 -17.20 0.29 4.05
CA ASP A 97 -17.02 -1.13 3.77
C ASP A 97 -15.56 -1.54 3.57
N GLY A 98 -14.68 -0.60 3.31
CA GLY A 98 -13.27 -0.91 3.06
C GLY A 98 -12.35 0.29 3.21
N VAL A 99 -11.06 0.00 3.36
CA VAL A 99 -9.99 0.99 3.49
C VAL A 99 -8.88 0.71 2.49
N ALA A 100 -8.48 1.73 1.73
CA ALA A 100 -7.38 1.65 0.79
C ALA A 100 -6.17 2.42 1.30
N LEU A 101 -5.12 1.69 1.68
CA LEU A 101 -3.83 2.26 2.03
C LEU A 101 -2.99 2.51 0.76
N GLY A 102 -2.32 3.64 0.71
CA GLY A 102 -1.44 3.99 -0.40
C GLY A 102 0.01 4.08 0.03
N ARG A 103 0.49 5.29 0.27
CA ARG A 103 1.90 5.58 0.58
C ARG A 103 2.42 4.85 1.82
N ALA A 104 1.60 4.71 2.86
CA ALA A 104 1.99 4.02 4.08
C ALA A 104 2.39 2.56 3.81
N ALA A 105 1.56 1.82 3.07
CA ALA A 105 1.85 0.44 2.68
C ALA A 105 3.08 0.34 1.75
N TYR A 106 3.31 1.33 0.88
CA TYR A 106 4.49 1.35 0.02
C TYR A 106 5.78 1.68 0.77
N GLN A 107 5.73 2.63 1.71
CA GLN A 107 6.88 3.05 2.50
C GLN A 107 7.25 2.06 3.61
N ASN A 108 6.26 1.36 4.14
CA ASN A 108 6.40 0.32 5.16
C ASN A 108 5.52 -0.89 4.80
N PRO A 109 5.92 -1.72 3.82
CA PRO A 109 5.09 -2.84 3.38
C PRO A 109 4.82 -3.86 4.49
N TYR A 110 5.65 -3.92 5.53
CA TYR A 110 5.41 -4.81 6.65
C TYR A 110 4.21 -4.41 7.53
N LEU A 111 3.66 -3.22 7.32
CA LEU A 111 2.36 -2.83 7.88
C LEU A 111 1.27 -3.87 7.53
N LEU A 112 1.34 -4.44 6.33
CA LEU A 112 0.35 -5.39 5.84
C LEU A 112 0.44 -6.78 6.51
N ALA A 113 1.51 -7.09 7.23
CA ALA A 113 1.69 -8.39 7.87
C ALA A 113 0.66 -8.70 8.96
N GLU A 114 0.04 -7.66 9.54
CA GLU A 114 -0.97 -7.78 10.58
C GLU A 114 -2.42 -7.69 10.05
N VAL A 115 -2.60 -7.42 8.75
CA VAL A 115 -3.94 -7.19 8.16
C VAL A 115 -4.84 -8.40 8.33
N ASP A 116 -4.36 -9.59 7.93
CA ASP A 116 -5.16 -10.81 7.95
C ASP A 116 -5.63 -11.14 9.38
N ARG A 117 -4.74 -10.97 10.34
CA ARG A 117 -5.03 -11.20 11.76
C ARG A 117 -6.00 -10.16 12.33
N ARG A 118 -5.78 -8.88 12.04
CA ARG A 118 -6.55 -7.79 12.66
C ARG A 118 -7.89 -7.56 11.99
N LEU A 119 -7.96 -7.74 10.68
CA LEU A 119 -9.12 -7.32 9.89
C LEU A 119 -9.87 -8.49 9.24
N LEU A 120 -9.21 -9.62 9.01
CA LEU A 120 -9.80 -10.75 8.29
C LEU A 120 -10.02 -12.01 9.17
N GLY A 121 -9.73 -11.92 10.47
CA GLY A 121 -10.00 -13.00 11.43
C GLY A 121 -9.04 -14.18 11.36
N ASP A 122 -7.90 -14.05 10.68
CA ASP A 122 -6.86 -15.09 10.68
C ASP A 122 -6.17 -15.15 12.05
N SER A 123 -6.13 -16.32 12.67
CA SER A 123 -5.44 -16.53 13.95
C SER A 123 -3.93 -16.78 13.79
N SER A 124 -3.45 -16.93 12.57
CA SER A 124 -2.02 -17.21 12.29
C SER A 124 -1.14 -16.04 12.72
N PRO A 125 0.03 -16.29 13.32
CA PRO A 125 0.96 -15.23 13.62
C PRO A 125 1.51 -14.62 12.32
N PRO A 126 1.77 -13.30 12.30
CA PRO A 126 2.30 -12.65 11.12
C PRO A 126 3.69 -13.21 10.78
N ARG A 127 3.95 -13.43 9.49
CA ARG A 127 5.25 -13.90 9.01
C ARG A 127 6.33 -12.88 9.34
N SER A 128 7.49 -13.35 9.77
CA SER A 128 8.63 -12.47 10.00
C SER A 128 9.09 -11.79 8.71
N ARG A 129 9.75 -10.62 8.82
CA ARG A 129 10.35 -9.95 7.65
C ARG A 129 11.35 -10.84 6.93
N HIS A 130 12.07 -11.66 7.68
CA HIS A 130 13.01 -12.64 7.14
C HIS A 130 12.29 -13.69 6.28
N THR A 131 11.26 -14.32 6.82
CA THR A 131 10.42 -15.29 6.08
C THR A 131 9.79 -14.70 4.82
N VAL A 132 9.38 -13.41 4.87
CA VAL A 132 8.87 -12.69 3.69
C VAL A 132 9.95 -12.52 2.63
N MET A 133 11.17 -12.16 3.04
CA MET A 133 12.31 -12.05 2.11
C MET A 133 12.70 -13.40 1.51
N GLU A 134 12.78 -14.44 2.32
CA GLU A 134 13.07 -15.80 1.82
C GLU A 134 12.04 -16.26 0.78
N ALA A 135 10.75 -16.00 1.03
CA ALA A 135 9.69 -16.33 0.07
C ALA A 135 9.77 -15.49 -1.23
N LEU A 136 10.40 -14.31 -1.20
CA LEU A 136 10.60 -13.46 -2.37
C LEU A 136 11.74 -13.96 -3.27
N LEU A 137 12.78 -14.60 -2.73
CA LEU A 137 13.95 -15.01 -3.49
C LEU A 137 13.62 -15.88 -4.71
N PRO A 138 12.79 -16.94 -4.63
CA PRO A 138 12.45 -17.75 -5.80
C PRO A 138 11.68 -16.95 -6.88
N TYR A 139 10.86 -15.99 -6.47
CA TYR A 139 10.16 -15.11 -7.41
C TYR A 139 11.15 -14.19 -8.14
N ALA A 140 12.08 -13.57 -7.40
CA ALA A 140 13.10 -12.71 -7.97
C ALA A 140 14.01 -13.47 -8.95
N ASP A 141 14.42 -14.69 -8.61
CA ASP A 141 15.22 -15.55 -9.48
C ASP A 141 14.50 -15.87 -10.80
N ARG A 142 13.23 -16.27 -10.72
CA ARG A 142 12.42 -16.51 -11.93
C ARG A 142 12.28 -15.25 -12.79
N HIS A 143 12.07 -14.08 -12.18
CA HIS A 143 11.96 -12.81 -12.90
C HIS A 143 13.25 -12.47 -13.64
N ILE A 144 14.41 -12.65 -13.00
CA ILE A 144 15.72 -12.40 -13.61
C ILE A 144 15.99 -13.39 -14.75
N LYS A 145 15.72 -14.68 -14.54
CA LYS A 145 15.88 -15.72 -15.57
C LYS A 145 14.98 -15.49 -16.79
N ALA A 146 13.84 -14.84 -16.60
CA ALA A 146 12.95 -14.43 -17.69
C ALA A 146 13.39 -13.11 -18.38
N GLY A 147 14.58 -12.58 -18.08
CA GLY A 147 15.14 -11.35 -18.67
C GLY A 147 14.72 -10.07 -17.94
N GLY A 148 14.05 -10.15 -16.81
CA GLY A 148 13.72 -9.00 -15.97
C GLY A 148 14.92 -8.46 -15.20
N ARG A 149 14.85 -7.21 -14.74
CA ARG A 149 15.91 -6.61 -13.91
C ARG A 149 15.57 -6.72 -12.45
N LEU A 150 16.55 -7.05 -11.59
CA LEU A 150 16.37 -7.13 -10.15
C LEU A 150 15.77 -5.83 -9.55
N ASN A 151 16.15 -4.66 -10.07
CA ASN A 151 15.66 -3.38 -9.61
C ASN A 151 14.13 -3.22 -9.76
N ASN A 152 13.50 -3.95 -10.67
CA ASN A 152 12.04 -3.92 -10.82
C ASN A 152 11.32 -4.47 -9.58
N ILE A 153 12.00 -5.33 -8.81
CA ILE A 153 11.51 -5.91 -7.55
C ILE A 153 12.08 -5.13 -6.36
N ALA A 154 13.40 -4.96 -6.31
CA ALA A 154 14.11 -4.42 -5.15
C ALA A 154 13.62 -3.02 -4.74
N ARG A 155 13.28 -2.16 -5.70
CA ARG A 155 12.76 -0.80 -5.41
C ARG A 155 11.45 -0.80 -4.59
N HIS A 156 10.69 -1.88 -4.60
CA HIS A 156 9.41 -1.97 -3.89
C HIS A 156 9.52 -2.53 -2.48
N ILE A 157 10.68 -3.08 -2.10
CA ILE A 157 10.92 -3.66 -0.79
C ILE A 157 11.87 -2.85 0.10
N LEU A 158 12.31 -1.69 -0.35
CA LEU A 158 13.23 -0.82 0.39
C LEU A 158 12.73 -0.47 1.79
N GLY A 159 11.41 -0.41 1.98
CA GLY A 159 10.75 -0.12 3.25
C GLY A 159 10.51 -1.33 4.15
N LEU A 160 10.82 -2.57 3.73
CA LEU A 160 10.45 -3.79 4.46
C LEU A 160 10.99 -3.82 5.89
N TYR A 161 12.19 -3.29 6.11
CA TYR A 161 12.81 -3.19 7.45
C TYR A 161 12.64 -1.81 8.09
N HIS A 162 11.67 -1.00 7.65
CA HIS A 162 11.42 0.31 8.26
C HIS A 162 11.29 0.23 9.78
N GLY A 163 11.95 1.15 10.50
CA GLY A 163 11.94 1.20 11.97
C GLY A 163 12.76 0.10 12.67
N ARG A 164 13.51 -0.74 11.92
CA ARG A 164 14.34 -1.80 12.51
C ARG A 164 15.83 -1.44 12.51
N PRO A 165 16.61 -2.00 13.42
CA PRO A 165 18.07 -1.89 13.37
C PRO A 165 18.60 -2.27 11.98
N ARG A 166 19.62 -1.54 11.51
CA ARG A 166 20.27 -1.74 10.21
C ARG A 166 19.39 -1.55 8.96
N ALA A 167 18.15 -1.08 9.09
CA ALA A 167 17.27 -0.77 7.95
C ALA A 167 17.92 0.20 6.93
N ARG A 168 18.78 1.13 7.39
CA ARG A 168 19.53 2.03 6.51
C ARG A 168 20.54 1.27 5.65
N ALA A 169 21.25 0.31 6.23
CA ALA A 169 22.24 -0.52 5.50
C ALA A 169 21.53 -1.37 4.43
N PHE A 170 20.42 -2.02 4.78
CA PHE A 170 19.56 -2.76 3.86
C PHE A 170 19.13 -1.91 2.67
N ARG A 171 18.54 -0.75 2.92
CA ARG A 171 18.09 0.16 1.84
C ARG A 171 19.24 0.64 0.96
N ARG A 172 20.35 1.04 1.56
CA ARG A 172 21.53 1.50 0.83
C ARG A 172 22.07 0.40 -0.08
N HIS A 173 22.25 -0.81 0.45
CA HIS A 173 22.75 -1.95 -0.33
C HIS A 173 21.86 -2.22 -1.56
N LEU A 174 20.56 -2.33 -1.38
CA LEU A 174 19.62 -2.55 -2.48
C LEU A 174 19.63 -1.40 -3.49
N SER A 175 19.66 -0.14 -3.03
CA SER A 175 19.65 1.04 -3.90
C SER A 175 20.92 1.17 -4.75
N GLU A 176 22.08 0.73 -4.21
CA GLU A 176 23.37 0.81 -4.89
C GLU A 176 23.64 -0.37 -5.83
N HIS A 177 23.14 -1.57 -5.51
CA HIS A 177 23.51 -2.79 -6.22
C HIS A 177 22.41 -3.32 -7.14
N ALA A 178 21.14 -3.27 -6.76
CA ALA A 178 20.05 -3.80 -7.60
C ALA A 178 19.87 -3.11 -8.95
N PRO A 179 20.19 -1.82 -9.15
CA PRO A 179 20.12 -1.16 -10.47
C PRO A 179 21.23 -1.57 -11.42
N ARG A 180 22.32 -2.18 -10.97
CA ARG A 180 23.49 -2.51 -11.78
C ARG A 180 23.14 -3.56 -12.83
N GLY A 181 23.79 -3.49 -13.98
CA GLY A 181 23.69 -4.55 -15.00
C GLY A 181 24.20 -5.88 -14.45
N GLY A 182 23.46 -6.97 -14.69
CA GLY A 182 23.83 -8.31 -14.21
C GLY A 182 23.57 -8.55 -12.70
N ALA A 183 22.91 -7.62 -12.00
CA ALA A 183 22.49 -7.86 -10.60
C ALA A 183 21.56 -9.08 -10.51
N ASP A 184 21.91 -10.02 -9.64
CA ASP A 184 21.17 -11.26 -9.39
C ASP A 184 20.65 -11.37 -7.95
N ILE A 185 20.13 -12.51 -7.56
CA ILE A 185 19.52 -12.73 -6.23
C ILE A 185 20.51 -12.56 -5.08
N ARG A 186 21.82 -12.71 -5.30
CA ARG A 186 22.85 -12.50 -4.28
C ARG A 186 22.76 -11.13 -3.63
N VAL A 187 22.36 -10.12 -4.40
CA VAL A 187 22.12 -8.77 -3.86
C VAL A 187 21.01 -8.77 -2.79
N LEU A 188 19.98 -9.59 -2.94
CA LEU A 188 18.92 -9.72 -1.93
C LEU A 188 19.38 -10.51 -0.72
N GLU A 189 20.16 -11.58 -0.93
CA GLU A 189 20.74 -12.43 0.12
C GLU A 189 21.73 -11.62 0.99
N GLU A 190 22.60 -10.85 0.37
CA GLU A 190 23.53 -9.94 1.05
C GLU A 190 22.79 -8.86 1.85
N ALA A 191 21.72 -8.27 1.26
CA ALA A 191 20.89 -7.32 1.97
C ALA A 191 20.23 -7.93 3.22
N LEU A 192 19.79 -9.18 3.13
CA LEU A 192 19.20 -9.92 4.23
C LEU A 192 20.23 -10.16 5.35
N GLN A 193 21.45 -10.59 5.02
CA GLN A 193 22.55 -10.77 5.98
C GLN A 193 22.88 -9.49 6.76
N LEU A 194 22.75 -8.32 6.11
CA LEU A 194 22.98 -7.03 6.77
C LEU A 194 22.00 -6.75 7.92
N VAL A 195 20.78 -7.29 7.89
CA VAL A 195 19.75 -7.03 8.91
C VAL A 195 19.64 -8.12 9.96
N ASP A 196 20.09 -9.34 9.68
CA ASP A 196 20.02 -10.46 10.62
C ASP A 196 21.05 -10.34 11.77
N GLY A 197 22.09 -9.54 11.59
CA GLY A 197 23.13 -9.39 12.62
C GLY A 197 23.92 -10.67 12.91
N PRO A 198 24.63 -10.74 14.04
CA PRO A 198 25.49 -11.88 14.37
C PRO A 198 24.76 -13.21 14.68
N ARG A 199 23.44 -13.28 14.50
CA ARG A 199 22.67 -14.51 14.70
C ARG A 199 23.06 -15.64 13.76
N LEU A 200 23.45 -15.33 12.52
CA LEU A 200 23.93 -16.34 11.56
C LEU A 200 25.36 -16.80 11.86
N ALA A 201 26.22 -15.92 12.35
CA ALA A 201 27.59 -16.28 12.71
C ALA A 201 27.64 -17.27 13.88
N SER A 202 26.67 -17.24 14.80
CA SER A 202 26.58 -18.16 15.92
C SER A 202 25.98 -19.53 15.56
N LEU A 203 25.14 -19.59 14.51
CA LEU A 203 24.57 -20.85 14.02
C LEU A 203 25.56 -21.62 13.12
N LEU A 204 26.36 -20.91 12.32
CA LEU A 204 27.40 -21.49 11.47
C LEU A 204 28.69 -21.84 12.26
N ALA A 205 28.87 -21.30 13.47
CA ALA A 205 29.99 -21.65 14.35
C ALA A 205 29.68 -22.82 15.32
N ALA A 206 28.46 -23.37 15.24
CA ALA A 206 28.00 -24.48 16.08
C ALA A 206 27.88 -25.82 15.31
N GLU A 207 28.31 -25.85 14.03
CA GLU A 207 28.58 -27.05 13.22
C GLU A 207 30.10 -27.28 13.09
#